data_cee9d3c1e72fb7486c1e83ccee425b96
#
_entry.id   cee9d3c1e72fb7486c1e83ccee425b96
#
_cell.length_a   1.000
_cell.length_b   1.000
_cell.length_c   1.000
_cell.angle_alpha   90.00
_cell.angle_beta   90.00
_cell.angle_gamma   90.00
#
_symmetry.space_group_name_H-M   'P 1'
#
loop_
_entity.id
_entity.type
_entity.pdbx_description
1 polymer ?
#
loop_
_entity_poly.entity_id
_entity_poly.type
_entity_poly.pdbx_seq_one_letter_code
_entity_poly.pdbx_strand_id
1 'polypeptide(L)'
;MPSKYVLDQELGAGGMGRVYRARLTGEAGFERPVVIKKLLDANDLALISLFVEEARRYAVLDHENIGRIFDFDRIDDDLCIVLEFIDGWSLSEFIDRHMLLDRLPPAEIVVFIIGRVCRGLQYVFERAAIVHRDVSPSNIMMTREGTVKLIDFGIAARSGTRSENLVGKPSYMAPEVIASMSMDNRSDVFSLGAVFYEMLTLDRLFKGATAEATLIEVVAGVMRSPREINKDVPQPVLEILAKTLERRIEKRYQSAAELGAACEHWLYDKGYGPTNLTLKEYLSALFGANTGALVPERPQFPMIELSMYPIIDGGKTQRPR
;
A
#
# COMPACT_ATOMS: atom_id res chain seq x y z
N MET A 1 32.17 4.23 -17.06
CA MET A 1 31.24 4.54 -18.18
C MET A 1 30.17 5.44 -17.64
N PRO A 2 29.63 6.40 -18.40
CA PRO A 2 28.50 7.18 -17.94
C PRO A 2 27.33 6.25 -17.60
N SER A 3 26.57 6.59 -16.56
CA SER A 3 25.39 5.81 -16.15
C SER A 3 24.38 5.73 -17.30
N LYS A 4 23.81 4.54 -17.53
CA LYS A 4 22.70 4.37 -18.47
C LYS A 4 21.38 4.99 -17.97
N TYR A 5 21.36 5.51 -16.74
CA TYR A 5 20.21 6.12 -16.11
C TYR A 5 20.43 7.62 -15.93
N VAL A 6 19.43 8.41 -16.34
CA VAL A 6 19.40 9.87 -16.18
C VAL A 6 18.28 10.21 -15.21
N LEU A 7 18.63 10.81 -14.08
CA LEU A 7 17.64 11.28 -13.07
C LEU A 7 16.96 12.55 -13.60
N ASP A 8 15.63 12.58 -13.59
CA ASP A 8 14.85 13.73 -14.07
C ASP A 8 14.30 14.57 -12.90
N GLN A 9 13.59 13.94 -11.96
CA GLN A 9 12.87 14.62 -10.89
C GLN A 9 12.79 13.77 -9.63
N GLU A 10 12.96 14.35 -8.45
CA GLU A 10 12.65 13.69 -7.19
C GLU A 10 11.13 13.59 -7.03
N LEU A 11 10.63 12.37 -6.78
CA LEU A 11 9.22 12.07 -6.56
C LEU A 11 8.88 12.04 -5.07
N GLY A 12 9.86 11.76 -4.21
CA GLY A 12 9.67 11.70 -2.77
C GLY A 12 10.86 11.10 -2.03
N ALA A 13 10.82 11.19 -0.72
CA ALA A 13 11.77 10.56 0.19
C ALA A 13 11.03 9.71 1.23
N GLY A 14 11.57 8.55 1.55
CA GLY A 14 11.07 7.65 2.59
C GLY A 14 12.19 7.23 3.55
N GLY A 15 11.87 6.45 4.58
CA GLY A 15 12.82 6.08 5.63
C GLY A 15 14.09 5.37 5.15
N MET A 16 14.07 4.73 3.99
CA MET A 16 15.22 4.00 3.44
C MET A 16 15.88 4.66 2.23
N GLY A 17 15.20 5.60 1.57
CA GLY A 17 15.70 6.10 0.30
C GLY A 17 14.95 7.28 -0.25
N ARG A 18 15.53 7.86 -1.30
CA ARG A 18 14.87 8.85 -2.15
C ARG A 18 14.42 8.20 -3.44
N VAL A 19 13.28 8.62 -3.94
CA VAL A 19 12.67 8.09 -5.14
C VAL A 19 12.70 9.15 -6.23
N TYR A 20 13.20 8.77 -7.40
CA TYR A 20 13.34 9.67 -8.54
C TYR A 20 12.63 9.11 -9.77
N ARG A 21 11.97 9.99 -10.51
CA ARG A 21 11.69 9.72 -11.92
C ARG A 21 13.00 9.80 -12.69
N ALA A 22 13.21 8.85 -13.58
CA ALA A 22 14.43 8.76 -14.37
C ALA A 22 14.15 8.17 -15.77
N ARG A 23 15.14 8.22 -16.63
CA ARG A 23 15.12 7.57 -17.96
C ARG A 23 16.27 6.59 -18.06
N LEU A 24 15.95 5.37 -18.48
CA LEU A 24 16.92 4.42 -18.98
C LEU A 24 17.25 4.82 -20.42
N THR A 25 18.53 5.12 -20.69
CA THR A 25 19.00 5.50 -22.02
C THR A 25 19.80 4.36 -22.62
N GLY A 26 19.64 4.12 -23.92
CA GLY A 26 20.34 3.08 -24.67
C GLY A 26 20.88 3.59 -25.99
N GLU A 27 21.38 2.67 -26.82
CA GLU A 27 21.88 3.00 -28.14
C GLU A 27 20.77 3.52 -29.07
N ALA A 28 21.16 4.26 -30.09
CA ALA A 28 20.28 4.81 -31.13
C ALA A 28 19.11 5.67 -30.62
N GLY A 29 19.28 6.34 -29.45
CA GLY A 29 18.26 7.20 -28.87
C GLY A 29 17.15 6.44 -28.15
N PHE A 30 17.37 5.16 -27.79
CA PHE A 30 16.41 4.44 -26.96
C PHE A 30 16.26 5.11 -25.60
N GLU A 31 15.05 5.43 -25.22
CA GLU A 31 14.70 5.95 -23.90
C GLU A 31 13.48 5.22 -23.34
N ARG A 32 13.53 4.91 -22.05
CA ARG A 32 12.41 4.31 -21.31
C ARG A 32 12.26 4.99 -19.94
N PRO A 33 11.07 5.47 -19.56
CA PRO A 33 10.84 5.98 -18.22
C PRO A 33 10.96 4.85 -17.20
N VAL A 34 11.63 5.16 -16.09
CA VAL A 34 11.82 4.29 -14.92
C VAL A 34 11.69 5.10 -13.64
N VAL A 35 11.55 4.40 -12.53
CA VAL A 35 11.68 4.97 -11.19
C VAL A 35 12.96 4.44 -10.57
N ILE A 36 13.73 5.29 -9.93
CA ILE A 36 14.95 4.91 -9.23
C ILE A 36 14.78 5.21 -7.74
N LYS A 37 14.86 4.16 -6.93
CA LYS A 37 14.90 4.23 -5.47
C LYS A 37 16.36 4.16 -5.04
N LYS A 38 16.88 5.29 -4.53
CA LYS A 38 18.28 5.46 -4.12
C LYS A 38 18.39 5.31 -2.61
N LEU A 39 19.32 4.49 -2.11
CA LEU A 39 19.57 4.32 -0.69
C LEU A 39 20.09 5.61 -0.04
N LEU A 40 19.53 6.00 1.12
CA LEU A 40 19.90 7.25 1.80
C LEU A 40 21.27 7.21 2.46
N ASP A 41 21.64 6.09 3.08
CA ASP A 41 22.92 5.94 3.79
C ASP A 41 23.68 4.72 3.28
N ALA A 42 24.64 4.99 2.42
CA ALA A 42 25.53 3.96 1.85
C ALA A 42 26.58 3.47 2.85
N ASN A 43 26.64 3.99 4.08
CA ASN A 43 27.59 3.54 5.11
C ASN A 43 26.93 2.63 6.16
N ASP A 44 25.59 2.60 6.23
CA ASP A 44 24.88 1.67 7.10
C ASP A 44 24.80 0.28 6.48
N LEU A 45 25.65 -0.62 6.94
CA LEU A 45 25.72 -2.01 6.43
C LEU A 45 24.42 -2.79 6.65
N ALA A 46 23.66 -2.48 7.70
CA ALA A 46 22.38 -3.12 7.96
C ALA A 46 21.33 -2.66 6.94
N LEU A 47 21.25 -1.37 6.65
CA LEU A 47 20.38 -0.82 5.59
C LEU A 47 20.76 -1.33 4.21
N ILE A 48 22.05 -1.40 3.91
CA ILE A 48 22.55 -1.98 2.64
C ILE A 48 22.08 -3.43 2.51
N SER A 49 22.27 -4.24 3.56
CA SER A 49 21.89 -5.65 3.53
C SER A 49 20.38 -5.82 3.28
N LEU A 50 19.55 -5.03 3.97
CA LEU A 50 18.10 -5.03 3.79
C LEU A 50 17.71 -4.61 2.37
N PHE A 51 18.33 -3.57 1.85
CA PHE A 51 18.07 -3.04 0.50
C PHE A 51 18.43 -4.03 -0.61
N VAL A 52 19.57 -4.73 -0.44
CA VAL A 52 20.00 -5.81 -1.36
C VAL A 52 19.06 -7.02 -1.27
N GLU A 53 18.65 -7.40 -0.06
CA GLU A 53 17.71 -8.50 0.13
C GLU A 53 16.35 -8.16 -0.49
N GLU A 54 15.90 -6.92 -0.34
CA GLU A 54 14.73 -6.38 -1.03
C GLU A 54 14.83 -6.62 -2.53
N ALA A 55 15.83 -6.05 -3.15
CA ALA A 55 16.01 -6.15 -4.59
C ALA A 55 16.01 -7.61 -5.07
N ARG A 56 16.73 -8.51 -4.39
CA ARG A 56 16.82 -9.93 -4.76
C ARG A 56 15.49 -10.67 -4.69
N ARG A 57 14.70 -10.42 -3.66
CA ARG A 57 13.41 -11.10 -3.47
C ARG A 57 12.37 -10.66 -4.47
N TYR A 58 12.40 -9.38 -4.86
CA TYR A 58 11.43 -8.84 -5.81
C TYR A 58 11.85 -9.00 -7.27
N ALA A 59 13.13 -9.19 -7.56
CA ALA A 59 13.62 -9.41 -8.92
C ALA A 59 12.98 -10.61 -9.63
N VAL A 60 12.45 -11.57 -8.87
CA VAL A 60 11.78 -12.78 -9.41
C VAL A 60 10.26 -12.63 -9.56
N LEU A 61 9.71 -11.50 -9.13
CA LEU A 61 8.28 -11.26 -9.19
C LEU A 61 7.91 -10.63 -10.54
N ASP A 62 7.01 -11.29 -11.26
CA ASP A 62 6.43 -10.79 -12.50
C ASP A 62 4.92 -11.11 -12.50
N HIS A 63 4.11 -10.09 -12.24
CA HIS A 63 2.66 -10.20 -12.19
C HIS A 63 2.00 -8.88 -12.59
N GLU A 64 0.84 -8.96 -13.25
CA GLU A 64 0.09 -7.79 -13.71
C GLU A 64 -0.17 -6.77 -12.60
N ASN A 65 -0.50 -7.24 -11.39
CA ASN A 65 -0.89 -6.40 -10.26
C ASN A 65 0.28 -6.08 -9.30
N ILE A 66 1.53 -6.20 -9.76
CA ILE A 66 2.75 -5.87 -9.01
C ILE A 66 3.61 -4.93 -9.84
N GLY A 67 4.16 -3.88 -9.20
CA GLY A 67 5.20 -3.05 -9.80
C GLY A 67 6.50 -3.84 -9.96
N ARG A 68 7.09 -3.84 -11.15
CA ARG A 68 8.28 -4.64 -11.46
C ARG A 68 9.57 -3.96 -10.99
N ILE A 69 10.54 -4.76 -10.56
CA ILE A 69 11.95 -4.36 -10.49
C ILE A 69 12.63 -4.72 -11.81
N PHE A 70 13.30 -3.75 -12.42
CA PHE A 70 14.02 -3.96 -13.67
C PHE A 70 15.51 -4.24 -13.46
N ASP A 71 16.10 -3.60 -12.44
CA ASP A 71 17.53 -3.67 -12.21
C ASP A 71 17.87 -3.29 -10.76
N PHE A 72 19.10 -3.68 -10.36
CA PHE A 72 19.73 -3.25 -9.13
C PHE A 72 21.17 -2.89 -9.45
N ASP A 73 21.53 -1.63 -9.37
CA ASP A 73 22.79 -1.11 -9.87
C ASP A 73 23.35 0.01 -8.97
N ARG A 74 24.59 0.41 -9.24
CA ARG A 74 25.18 1.62 -8.68
C ARG A 74 25.05 2.77 -9.69
N ILE A 75 24.45 3.87 -9.23
CA ILE A 75 24.29 5.10 -10.01
C ILE A 75 24.96 6.21 -9.21
N ASP A 76 26.03 6.82 -9.78
CA ASP A 76 26.85 7.83 -9.11
C ASP A 76 27.33 7.40 -7.70
N ASP A 77 27.85 6.14 -7.61
CA ASP A 77 28.33 5.47 -6.41
C ASP A 77 27.26 5.06 -5.39
N ASP A 78 26.00 5.43 -5.56
CA ASP A 78 24.90 5.05 -4.69
C ASP A 78 24.21 3.77 -5.15
N LEU A 79 23.80 2.93 -4.20
CA LEU A 79 22.99 1.75 -4.47
C LEU A 79 21.56 2.15 -4.85
N CYS A 80 21.08 1.62 -5.95
CA CYS A 80 19.81 1.98 -6.54
C CYS A 80 19.02 0.72 -6.96
N ILE A 81 17.72 0.74 -6.69
CA ILE A 81 16.74 -0.18 -7.28
C ILE A 81 16.05 0.56 -8.42
N VAL A 82 16.03 -0.05 -9.60
CA VAL A 82 15.35 0.46 -10.79
C VAL A 82 14.02 -0.22 -10.93
N LEU A 83 12.96 0.56 -10.88
CA LEU A 83 11.57 0.12 -10.82
C LEU A 83 10.81 0.52 -12.09
N GLU A 84 9.70 -0.16 -12.32
CA GLU A 84 8.71 0.21 -13.33
C GLU A 84 8.16 1.61 -13.04
N PHE A 85 8.23 2.50 -14.05
CA PHE A 85 7.45 3.74 -14.01
C PHE A 85 6.00 3.44 -14.37
N ILE A 86 5.09 3.71 -13.45
CA ILE A 86 3.66 3.48 -13.62
C ILE A 86 3.02 4.81 -14.03
N ASP A 87 2.69 4.95 -15.32
CA ASP A 87 1.97 6.12 -15.82
C ASP A 87 0.49 6.02 -15.41
N GLY A 88 0.13 6.78 -14.40
CA GLY A 88 -1.20 6.73 -13.83
C GLY A 88 -1.29 7.50 -12.51
N TRP A 89 -2.18 7.09 -11.64
CA TRP A 89 -2.48 7.74 -10.36
C TRP A 89 -2.39 6.75 -9.20
N SER A 90 -1.94 7.23 -8.06
CA SER A 90 -2.05 6.49 -6.80
C SER A 90 -3.50 6.43 -6.33
N LEU A 91 -3.80 5.44 -5.50
CA LEU A 91 -5.11 5.36 -4.85
C LEU A 91 -5.33 6.53 -3.86
N SER A 92 -4.25 7.13 -3.34
CA SER A 92 -4.36 8.37 -2.56
C SER A 92 -4.90 9.52 -3.42
N GLU A 93 -4.35 9.72 -4.63
CA GLU A 93 -4.83 10.75 -5.55
C GLU A 93 -6.28 10.48 -5.99
N PHE A 94 -6.65 9.21 -6.17
CA PHE A 94 -8.02 8.82 -6.47
C PHE A 94 -8.98 9.23 -5.34
N ILE A 95 -8.65 8.93 -4.09
CA ILE A 95 -9.44 9.31 -2.91
C ILE A 95 -9.53 10.84 -2.82
N ASP A 96 -8.40 11.55 -2.94
CA ASP A 96 -8.35 13.01 -2.88
C ASP A 96 -9.19 13.66 -3.97
N ARG A 97 -9.18 13.08 -5.17
CA ARG A 97 -9.99 13.58 -6.30
C ARG A 97 -11.49 13.41 -6.01
N HIS A 98 -11.89 12.30 -5.42
CA HIS A 98 -13.28 12.07 -4.99
C HIS A 98 -13.70 13.05 -3.89
N MET A 99 -12.84 13.28 -2.90
CA MET A 99 -13.08 14.27 -1.84
C MET A 99 -13.26 15.69 -2.43
N LEU A 100 -12.40 16.07 -3.40
CA LEU A 100 -12.48 17.38 -4.06
C LEU A 100 -13.78 17.55 -4.83
N LEU A 101 -14.32 16.47 -5.41
CA LEU A 101 -15.57 16.48 -6.19
C LEU A 101 -16.82 16.27 -5.32
N ASP A 102 -16.64 16.07 -4.00
CA ASP A 102 -17.71 15.70 -3.07
C ASP A 102 -18.58 14.53 -3.60
N ARG A 103 -17.90 13.52 -4.13
CA ARG A 103 -18.55 12.37 -4.78
C ARG A 103 -17.90 11.07 -4.37
N LEU A 104 -18.70 10.17 -3.81
CA LEU A 104 -18.26 8.82 -3.46
C LEU A 104 -18.01 7.96 -4.72
N PRO A 105 -16.99 7.11 -4.71
CA PRO A 105 -16.76 6.17 -5.82
C PRO A 105 -17.84 5.07 -5.83
N PRO A 106 -18.24 4.55 -7.00
CA PRO A 106 -19.13 3.39 -7.09
C PRO A 106 -18.53 2.17 -6.38
N ALA A 107 -19.37 1.44 -5.65
CA ALA A 107 -18.93 0.26 -4.90
C ALA A 107 -18.28 -0.80 -5.81
N GLU A 108 -18.75 -0.93 -7.04
CA GLU A 108 -18.21 -1.86 -8.05
C GLU A 108 -16.77 -1.52 -8.43
N ILE A 109 -16.44 -0.24 -8.58
CA ILE A 109 -15.07 0.21 -8.86
C ILE A 109 -14.17 -0.04 -7.65
N VAL A 110 -14.68 0.25 -6.44
CA VAL A 110 -13.94 0.00 -5.20
C VAL A 110 -13.63 -1.49 -5.05
N VAL A 111 -14.63 -2.35 -5.13
CA VAL A 111 -14.45 -3.81 -4.97
C VAL A 111 -13.56 -4.40 -6.07
N PHE A 112 -13.65 -3.87 -7.31
CA PHE A 112 -12.76 -4.28 -8.39
C PHE A 112 -11.29 -3.97 -8.06
N ILE A 113 -10.98 -2.77 -7.60
CA ILE A 113 -9.61 -2.38 -7.21
C ILE A 113 -9.12 -3.27 -6.09
N ILE A 114 -9.91 -3.50 -5.04
CA ILE A 114 -9.56 -4.38 -3.92
C ILE A 114 -9.27 -5.80 -4.41
N GLY A 115 -10.11 -6.37 -5.29
CA GLY A 115 -9.89 -7.69 -5.88
C GLY A 115 -8.58 -7.79 -6.67
N ARG A 116 -8.18 -6.73 -7.40
CA ARG A 116 -6.89 -6.69 -8.11
C ARG A 116 -5.70 -6.63 -7.16
N VAL A 117 -5.80 -5.85 -6.08
CA VAL A 117 -4.75 -5.83 -5.03
C VAL A 117 -4.63 -7.21 -4.37
N CYS A 118 -5.75 -7.89 -4.10
CA CYS A 118 -5.74 -9.26 -3.57
C CYS A 118 -4.94 -10.23 -4.44
N ARG A 119 -5.09 -10.16 -5.78
CA ARG A 119 -4.31 -10.99 -6.71
C ARG A 119 -2.80 -10.75 -6.57
N GLY A 120 -2.41 -9.48 -6.47
CA GLY A 120 -1.00 -9.11 -6.26
C GLY A 120 -0.45 -9.64 -4.94
N LEU A 121 -1.15 -9.41 -3.82
CA LEU A 121 -0.75 -9.89 -2.49
C LEU A 121 -0.63 -11.42 -2.44
N GLN A 122 -1.61 -12.13 -3.00
CA GLN A 122 -1.60 -13.59 -3.03
C GLN A 122 -0.42 -14.12 -3.85
N TYR A 123 -0.19 -13.57 -5.03
CA TYR A 123 0.94 -13.95 -5.88
C TYR A 123 2.28 -13.81 -5.16
N VAL A 124 2.51 -12.69 -4.49
CA VAL A 124 3.76 -12.42 -3.78
C VAL A 124 3.94 -13.38 -2.60
N PHE A 125 2.88 -13.66 -1.86
CA PHE A 125 2.91 -14.60 -0.75
C PHE A 125 3.21 -16.03 -1.21
N GLU A 126 2.54 -16.51 -2.26
CA GLU A 126 2.76 -17.85 -2.81
C GLU A 126 4.14 -18.01 -3.42
N ARG A 127 4.61 -16.99 -4.15
CA ARG A 127 5.87 -17.07 -4.89
C ARG A 127 7.11 -16.90 -4.02
N ALA A 128 7.04 -16.08 -2.98
CA ALA A 128 8.21 -15.68 -2.21
C ALA A 128 8.00 -15.69 -0.69
N ALA A 129 6.82 -16.11 -0.19
CA ALA A 129 6.43 -16.05 1.22
C ALA A 129 6.64 -14.64 1.84
N ILE A 130 6.37 -13.60 1.04
CA ILE A 130 6.54 -12.21 1.44
C ILE A 130 5.19 -11.67 1.91
N VAL A 131 5.20 -11.01 3.07
CA VAL A 131 4.13 -10.16 3.59
C VAL A 131 4.48 -8.72 3.25
N HIS A 132 3.53 -7.94 2.73
CA HIS A 132 3.77 -6.58 2.23
C HIS A 132 4.08 -5.57 3.34
N ARG A 133 3.32 -5.61 4.44
CA ARG A 133 3.50 -4.81 5.66
C ARG A 133 3.17 -3.32 5.59
N ASP A 134 3.04 -2.74 4.39
CA ASP A 134 2.64 -1.34 4.19
C ASP A 134 1.58 -1.21 3.09
N VAL A 135 0.51 -2.02 3.17
CA VAL A 135 -0.65 -1.86 2.28
C VAL A 135 -1.37 -0.57 2.65
N SER A 136 -1.35 0.39 1.73
CA SER A 136 -1.92 1.73 1.94
C SER A 136 -2.26 2.37 0.60
N PRO A 137 -3.12 3.40 0.54
CA PRO A 137 -3.50 4.05 -0.71
C PRO A 137 -2.32 4.60 -1.54
N SER A 138 -1.23 5.04 -0.90
CA SER A 138 -0.05 5.54 -1.63
C SER A 138 0.76 4.43 -2.30
N ASN A 139 0.60 3.18 -1.88
CA ASN A 139 1.32 2.01 -2.40
C ASN A 139 0.49 1.19 -3.38
N ILE A 140 -0.69 1.72 -3.78
CA ILE A 140 -1.56 1.15 -4.81
C ILE A 140 -1.64 2.16 -5.96
N MET A 141 -1.20 1.76 -7.14
CA MET A 141 -1.22 2.58 -8.35
C MET A 141 -2.25 2.04 -9.34
N MET A 142 -2.83 2.92 -10.11
CA MET A 142 -3.72 2.60 -11.22
C MET A 142 -3.17 3.22 -12.49
N THR A 143 -2.85 2.41 -13.48
CA THR A 143 -2.36 2.90 -14.77
C THR A 143 -3.46 3.62 -15.55
N ARG A 144 -3.08 4.45 -16.51
CA ARG A 144 -4.05 5.07 -17.45
C ARG A 144 -4.85 4.03 -18.25
N GLU A 145 -4.32 2.80 -18.35
CA GLU A 145 -5.00 1.68 -19.01
C GLU A 145 -5.89 0.86 -18.07
N GLY A 146 -6.07 1.29 -16.81
CA GLY A 146 -6.95 0.66 -15.83
C GLY A 146 -6.37 -0.58 -15.15
N THR A 147 -5.06 -0.79 -15.22
CA THR A 147 -4.40 -1.86 -14.46
C THR A 147 -4.08 -1.37 -13.06
N VAL A 148 -4.43 -2.14 -12.05
CA VAL A 148 -4.10 -1.86 -10.65
C VAL A 148 -2.79 -2.55 -10.30
N LYS A 149 -1.85 -1.83 -9.70
CA LYS A 149 -0.53 -2.34 -9.30
C LYS A 149 -0.20 -1.99 -7.85
N LEU A 150 0.23 -2.99 -7.09
CA LEU A 150 0.79 -2.82 -5.76
C LEU A 150 2.29 -2.55 -5.88
N ILE A 151 2.79 -1.55 -5.19
CA ILE A 151 4.19 -1.12 -5.21
C ILE A 151 4.74 -1.04 -3.78
N ASP A 152 6.05 -0.90 -3.65
CA ASP A 152 6.76 -0.56 -2.42
C ASP A 152 6.48 -1.52 -1.25
N PHE A 153 6.96 -2.73 -1.38
CA PHE A 153 6.87 -3.75 -0.33
C PHE A 153 7.79 -3.38 0.84
N GLY A 154 7.19 -3.10 2.00
CA GLY A 154 7.89 -2.58 3.19
C GLY A 154 8.86 -3.58 3.83
N ILE A 155 10.09 -3.65 3.33
CA ILE A 155 11.10 -4.64 3.76
C ILE A 155 11.91 -4.19 4.98
N ALA A 156 11.86 -2.90 5.31
CA ALA A 156 12.54 -2.35 6.47
C ALA A 156 12.28 -3.10 7.82
N ALA A 157 11.27 -3.95 7.88
CA ALA A 157 10.84 -4.64 9.09
C ALA A 157 11.43 -6.04 9.27
N ARG A 158 12.48 -6.45 8.53
CA ARG A 158 12.99 -7.84 8.58
C ARG A 158 14.30 -8.08 9.31
N SER A 159 14.84 -7.16 10.05
CA SER A 159 15.91 -7.55 10.97
C SER A 159 15.32 -8.44 12.06
N GLY A 160 15.75 -9.70 12.12
CA GLY A 160 15.34 -10.71 13.12
C GLY A 160 15.80 -10.42 14.56
N THR A 161 16.16 -9.21 14.83
CA THR A 161 16.15 -8.59 16.14
C THR A 161 14.73 -8.14 16.41
N ARG A 162 14.18 -8.42 17.59
CA ARG A 162 12.98 -7.77 18.12
C ARG A 162 13.11 -6.28 17.84
N SER A 163 12.66 -5.88 16.65
CA SER A 163 12.74 -4.49 16.22
C SER A 163 11.67 -3.77 17.03
N GLU A 164 12.10 -2.94 17.92
CA GLU A 164 11.26 -2.02 18.70
C GLU A 164 10.56 -1.00 17.81
N ASN A 165 10.73 -1.08 16.48
CA ASN A 165 10.20 -0.12 15.51
C ASN A 165 9.02 -0.71 14.76
N LEU A 166 7.82 -0.18 14.99
CA LEU A 166 6.65 -0.39 14.14
C LEU A 166 6.90 0.27 12.78
N VAL A 167 6.86 -0.52 11.70
CA VAL A 167 7.01 -0.03 10.32
C VAL A 167 5.64 -0.03 9.64
N GLY A 168 5.34 1.04 8.94
CA GLY A 168 4.09 1.24 8.22
C GLY A 168 3.31 2.47 8.69
N LYS A 169 2.16 2.71 8.07
CA LYS A 169 1.29 3.84 8.39
C LYS A 169 0.26 3.44 9.45
N PRO A 170 0.23 4.09 10.63
CA PRO A 170 -0.63 3.72 11.76
C PRO A 170 -2.09 3.42 11.39
N SER A 171 -2.70 4.24 10.51
CA SER A 171 -4.11 4.10 10.11
C SER A 171 -4.47 2.79 9.41
N TYR A 172 -3.48 2.05 8.91
CA TYR A 172 -3.68 0.80 8.16
C TYR A 172 -3.06 -0.41 8.86
N MET A 173 -2.39 -0.24 10.00
CA MET A 173 -1.78 -1.35 10.73
C MET A 173 -2.83 -2.29 11.29
N ALA A 174 -2.55 -3.58 11.22
CA ALA A 174 -3.39 -4.58 11.87
C ALA A 174 -3.15 -4.60 13.40
N PRO A 175 -4.18 -4.87 14.22
CA PRO A 175 -4.08 -4.83 15.68
C PRO A 175 -3.05 -5.81 16.24
N GLU A 176 -2.87 -6.98 15.63
CA GLU A 176 -1.87 -7.97 16.01
C GLU A 176 -0.44 -7.46 15.80
N VAL A 177 -0.22 -6.62 14.79
CA VAL A 177 1.09 -6.01 14.50
C VAL A 177 1.46 -5.03 15.61
N ILE A 178 0.49 -4.22 16.06
CA ILE A 178 0.67 -3.27 17.16
C ILE A 178 0.92 -4.01 18.48
N ALA A 179 0.24 -5.13 18.69
CA ALA A 179 0.42 -5.96 19.88
C ALA A 179 1.74 -6.77 19.89
N SER A 180 2.65 -6.51 18.91
CA SER A 180 3.93 -7.24 18.77
C SER A 180 3.76 -8.76 18.61
N MET A 181 2.62 -9.19 18.07
CA MET A 181 2.37 -10.58 17.70
C MET A 181 3.03 -10.92 16.37
N SER A 182 3.11 -12.17 16.03
CA SER A 182 3.65 -12.59 14.73
C SER A 182 2.81 -12.04 13.58
N MET A 183 3.44 -11.35 12.65
CA MET A 183 2.82 -10.84 11.44
C MET A 183 2.82 -11.92 10.36
N ASP A 184 1.68 -12.14 9.71
CA ASP A 184 1.54 -12.99 8.54
C ASP A 184 0.72 -12.31 7.43
N ASN A 185 0.41 -13.03 6.36
CA ASN A 185 -0.36 -12.52 5.21
C ASN A 185 -1.75 -11.97 5.58
N ARG A 186 -2.33 -12.39 6.71
CA ARG A 186 -3.63 -11.91 7.19
C ARG A 186 -3.55 -10.49 7.76
N SER A 187 -2.37 -10.03 8.13
CA SER A 187 -2.15 -8.63 8.50
C SER A 187 -2.29 -7.70 7.28
N ASP A 188 -1.82 -8.13 6.09
CA ASP A 188 -2.04 -7.39 4.84
C ASP A 188 -3.52 -7.37 4.45
N VAL A 189 -4.27 -8.45 4.74
CA VAL A 189 -5.72 -8.49 4.54
C VAL A 189 -6.41 -7.42 5.38
N PHE A 190 -6.05 -7.28 6.66
CA PHE A 190 -6.61 -6.21 7.51
C PHE A 190 -6.27 -4.82 6.99
N SER A 191 -5.00 -4.59 6.63
CA SER A 191 -4.55 -3.32 6.07
C SER A 191 -5.32 -2.95 4.80
N LEU A 192 -5.55 -3.94 3.93
CA LEU A 192 -6.40 -3.75 2.74
C LEU A 192 -7.85 -3.48 3.11
N GLY A 193 -8.35 -4.03 4.22
CA GLY A 193 -9.67 -3.71 4.77
C GLY A 193 -9.78 -2.25 5.20
N ALA A 194 -8.75 -1.68 5.82
CA ALA A 194 -8.72 -0.26 6.17
C ALA A 194 -8.71 0.64 4.92
N VAL A 195 -7.97 0.24 3.87
CA VAL A 195 -8.01 0.90 2.55
C VAL A 195 -9.41 0.80 1.93
N PHE A 196 -10.02 -0.38 1.99
CA PHE A 196 -11.36 -0.63 1.47
C PHE A 196 -12.41 0.28 2.13
N TYR A 197 -12.36 0.41 3.47
CA TYR A 197 -13.20 1.33 4.21
C TYR A 197 -13.03 2.77 3.73
N GLU A 198 -11.77 3.23 3.65
CA GLU A 198 -11.45 4.61 3.21
C GLU A 198 -11.95 4.89 1.80
N MET A 199 -11.86 3.93 0.88
CA MET A 199 -12.41 4.08 -0.47
C MET A 199 -13.94 4.20 -0.47
N LEU A 200 -14.64 3.46 0.38
CA LEU A 200 -16.11 3.49 0.44
C LEU A 200 -16.67 4.75 1.12
N THR A 201 -15.87 5.40 1.97
CA THR A 201 -16.33 6.50 2.84
C THR A 201 -15.62 7.82 2.60
N LEU A 202 -14.47 7.81 1.93
CA LEU A 202 -13.51 8.91 1.82
C LEU A 202 -13.01 9.41 3.18
N ASP A 203 -13.19 8.62 4.23
CA ASP A 203 -12.67 8.90 5.58
C ASP A 203 -11.83 7.72 6.07
N ARG A 204 -10.79 7.99 6.83
CA ARG A 204 -9.93 6.94 7.39
C ARG A 204 -10.69 6.20 8.48
N LEU A 205 -10.54 4.88 8.49
CA LEU A 205 -11.14 4.03 9.52
C LEU A 205 -10.61 4.37 10.92
N PHE A 206 -9.29 4.64 11.02
CA PHE A 206 -8.62 5.02 12.25
C PHE A 206 -7.83 6.32 12.02
N LYS A 207 -8.13 7.35 12.81
CA LYS A 207 -7.58 8.69 12.63
C LYS A 207 -7.51 9.44 13.95
N GLY A 208 -6.50 9.17 14.77
CA GLY A 208 -6.19 9.95 15.97
C GLY A 208 -5.49 11.27 15.65
N ALA A 209 -5.41 12.15 16.65
CA ALA A 209 -4.70 13.43 16.52
C ALA A 209 -3.18 13.26 16.36
N THR A 210 -2.64 12.15 16.84
CA THR A 210 -1.23 11.74 16.70
C THR A 210 -1.15 10.31 16.19
N ALA A 211 0.02 9.85 15.84
CA ALA A 211 0.23 8.46 15.46
C ALA A 211 -0.09 7.49 16.60
N GLU A 212 0.31 7.83 17.82
CA GLU A 212 0.03 7.04 19.02
C GLU A 212 -1.49 6.97 19.28
N ALA A 213 -2.18 8.10 19.15
CA ALA A 213 -3.64 8.14 19.27
C ALA A 213 -4.30 7.26 18.20
N THR A 214 -3.78 7.27 16.98
CA THR A 214 -4.27 6.39 15.90
C THR A 214 -4.05 4.91 16.25
N LEU A 215 -2.88 4.54 16.76
CA LEU A 215 -2.60 3.16 17.21
C LEU A 215 -3.53 2.71 18.33
N ILE A 216 -3.85 3.61 19.27
CA ILE A 216 -4.84 3.35 20.33
C ILE A 216 -6.21 3.08 19.73
N GLU A 217 -6.65 3.85 18.72
CA GLU A 217 -7.93 3.62 18.03
C GLU A 217 -7.96 2.26 17.34
N VAL A 218 -6.89 1.86 16.66
CA VAL A 218 -6.77 0.52 16.03
C VAL A 218 -6.92 -0.57 17.09
N VAL A 219 -6.22 -0.44 18.22
CA VAL A 219 -6.29 -1.42 19.33
C VAL A 219 -7.67 -1.41 19.98
N ALA A 220 -8.31 -0.26 20.16
CA ALA A 220 -9.66 -0.15 20.69
C ALA A 220 -10.69 -0.79 19.74
N GLY A 221 -10.47 -0.68 18.42
CA GLY A 221 -11.27 -1.35 17.39
C GLY A 221 -12.70 -0.84 17.28
N VAL A 222 -12.95 0.40 17.65
CA VAL A 222 -14.26 1.04 17.45
C VAL A 222 -14.34 1.48 15.98
N MET A 223 -15.22 0.83 15.23
CA MET A 223 -15.40 1.10 13.80
C MET A 223 -16.80 1.67 13.56
N ARG A 224 -16.86 2.80 12.86
CA ARG A 224 -18.13 3.33 12.34
C ARG A 224 -18.59 2.50 11.15
N SER A 225 -19.88 2.26 11.06
CA SER A 225 -20.41 1.60 9.86
C SER A 225 -20.22 2.49 8.63
N PRO A 226 -19.71 1.95 7.48
CA PRO A 226 -19.65 2.73 6.26
C PRO A 226 -20.98 3.36 5.86
N ARG A 227 -22.13 2.74 6.20
CA ARG A 227 -23.48 3.26 5.93
C ARG A 227 -23.85 4.53 6.68
N GLU A 228 -23.13 4.86 7.73
CA GLU A 228 -23.33 6.15 8.42
C GLU A 228 -22.85 7.33 7.55
N ILE A 229 -21.91 7.06 6.62
CA ILE A 229 -21.33 8.04 5.71
C ILE A 229 -21.86 7.84 4.29
N ASN A 230 -21.86 6.59 3.80
CA ASN A 230 -22.29 6.21 2.46
C ASN A 230 -23.46 5.21 2.55
N LYS A 231 -24.67 5.70 2.40
CA LYS A 231 -25.90 4.89 2.52
C LYS A 231 -26.09 3.88 1.40
N ASP A 232 -25.39 4.09 0.25
CA ASP A 232 -25.55 3.31 -0.96
C ASP A 232 -24.65 2.06 -0.99
N VAL A 233 -23.83 1.85 0.05
CA VAL A 233 -23.00 0.64 0.13
C VAL A 233 -23.87 -0.61 0.20
N PRO A 234 -23.76 -1.56 -0.76
CA PRO A 234 -24.54 -2.78 -0.77
C PRO A 234 -24.24 -3.66 0.46
N GLN A 235 -25.28 -4.36 0.95
CA GLN A 235 -25.14 -5.22 2.13
C GLN A 235 -24.05 -6.29 1.99
N PRO A 236 -23.93 -7.00 0.85
CA PRO A 236 -22.83 -7.98 0.67
C PRO A 236 -21.44 -7.35 0.74
N VAL A 237 -21.27 -6.10 0.28
CA VAL A 237 -19.98 -5.37 0.36
C VAL A 237 -19.64 -5.05 1.81
N LEU A 238 -20.62 -4.69 2.64
CA LEU A 238 -20.41 -4.50 4.08
C LEU A 238 -20.00 -5.80 4.79
N GLU A 239 -20.58 -6.92 4.39
CA GLU A 239 -20.23 -8.24 4.94
C GLU A 239 -18.81 -8.66 4.57
N ILE A 240 -18.40 -8.42 3.32
CA ILE A 240 -17.01 -8.62 2.88
C ILE A 240 -16.08 -7.74 3.70
N LEU A 241 -16.37 -6.44 3.82
CA LEU A 241 -15.55 -5.51 4.59
C LEU A 241 -15.47 -5.90 6.07
N ALA A 242 -16.58 -6.23 6.71
CA ALA A 242 -16.62 -6.63 8.11
C ALA A 242 -15.75 -7.87 8.38
N LYS A 243 -15.81 -8.88 7.51
CA LYS A 243 -14.95 -10.06 7.62
C LYS A 243 -13.48 -9.75 7.35
N THR A 244 -13.18 -8.81 6.46
CA THR A 244 -11.81 -8.34 6.17
C THR A 244 -11.19 -7.66 7.39
N LEU A 245 -11.98 -6.87 8.12
CA LEU A 245 -11.57 -6.12 9.32
C LEU A 245 -11.78 -6.89 10.63
N GLU A 246 -12.12 -8.18 10.58
CA GLU A 246 -12.30 -8.98 11.78
C GLU A 246 -11.01 -9.00 12.60
N ARG A 247 -11.11 -8.68 13.89
CA ARG A 247 -9.97 -8.54 14.80
C ARG A 247 -9.36 -9.88 15.17
N ARG A 248 -10.20 -10.91 15.33
CA ARG A 248 -9.75 -12.27 15.55
C ARG A 248 -9.25 -12.84 14.24
N ILE A 249 -7.92 -13.05 14.17
CA ILE A 249 -7.21 -13.48 12.96
C ILE A 249 -7.84 -14.76 12.37
N GLU A 250 -8.25 -15.69 13.22
CA GLU A 250 -8.87 -16.96 12.81
C GLU A 250 -10.27 -16.80 12.19
N LYS A 251 -10.92 -15.66 12.38
CA LYS A 251 -12.25 -15.36 11.80
C LYS A 251 -12.16 -14.44 10.56
N ARG A 252 -10.99 -13.81 10.36
CA ARG A 252 -10.71 -12.99 9.18
C ARG A 252 -10.62 -13.88 7.94
N TYR A 253 -10.62 -13.33 6.75
CA TYR A 253 -10.16 -14.07 5.57
C TYR A 253 -8.73 -14.57 5.79
N GLN A 254 -8.49 -15.86 5.52
CA GLN A 254 -7.22 -16.50 5.83
C GLN A 254 -6.14 -16.22 4.77
N SER A 255 -6.54 -15.69 3.63
CA SER A 255 -5.63 -15.26 2.57
C SER A 255 -6.22 -14.11 1.76
N ALA A 256 -5.36 -13.41 1.02
CA ALA A 256 -5.81 -12.44 0.03
C ALA A 256 -6.61 -13.12 -1.10
N ALA A 257 -6.34 -14.39 -1.41
CA ALA A 257 -7.14 -15.15 -2.38
C ALA A 257 -8.59 -15.33 -1.92
N GLU A 258 -8.84 -15.65 -0.64
CA GLU A 258 -10.20 -15.76 -0.12
C GLU A 258 -10.98 -14.45 -0.20
N LEU A 259 -10.34 -13.32 0.17
CA LEU A 259 -10.94 -11.99 0.04
C LEU A 259 -11.18 -11.65 -1.45
N GLY A 260 -10.20 -11.91 -2.31
CA GLY A 260 -10.33 -11.68 -3.75
C GLY A 260 -11.47 -12.49 -4.37
N ALA A 261 -11.62 -13.76 -3.99
CA ALA A 261 -12.73 -14.61 -4.42
C ALA A 261 -14.10 -14.07 -3.99
N ALA A 262 -14.20 -13.55 -2.74
CA ALA A 262 -15.44 -12.92 -2.27
C ALA A 262 -15.77 -11.65 -3.06
N CYS A 263 -14.77 -10.83 -3.37
CA CYS A 263 -14.93 -9.64 -4.22
C CYS A 263 -15.39 -10.03 -5.63
N GLU A 264 -14.74 -11.00 -6.27
CA GLU A 264 -15.07 -11.47 -7.61
C GLU A 264 -16.46 -12.11 -7.66
N HIS A 265 -16.82 -12.92 -6.66
CA HIS A 265 -18.15 -13.50 -6.57
C HIS A 265 -19.23 -12.42 -6.55
N TRP A 266 -19.09 -11.40 -5.73
CA TRP A 266 -20.04 -10.29 -5.68
C TRP A 266 -20.10 -9.49 -6.99
N LEU A 267 -18.93 -9.21 -7.60
CA LEU A 267 -18.85 -8.41 -8.84
C LEU A 267 -19.49 -9.10 -10.04
N TYR A 268 -19.32 -10.43 -10.15
CA TYR A 268 -19.68 -11.18 -11.37
C TYR A 268 -20.84 -12.15 -11.16
N ASP A 269 -21.51 -12.12 -10.02
CA ASP A 269 -22.67 -12.97 -9.73
C ASP A 269 -23.78 -12.85 -10.79
N LYS A 270 -23.95 -11.66 -11.37
CA LYS A 270 -24.91 -11.38 -12.45
C LYS A 270 -24.35 -11.59 -13.88
N GLY A 271 -23.16 -12.18 -14.03
CA GLY A 271 -22.52 -12.49 -15.30
C GLY A 271 -21.70 -11.36 -15.90
N TYR A 272 -21.88 -10.12 -15.50
CA TYR A 272 -21.11 -8.97 -15.94
C TYR A 272 -20.63 -8.13 -14.75
N GLY A 273 -19.41 -7.61 -14.87
CA GLY A 273 -18.80 -6.73 -13.85
C GLY A 273 -17.71 -5.85 -14.45
N PRO A 274 -17.10 -4.97 -13.64
CA PRO A 274 -16.06 -4.06 -14.09
C PRO A 274 -14.82 -4.81 -14.57
N THR A 275 -14.16 -4.22 -15.56
CA THR A 275 -12.93 -4.70 -16.17
C THR A 275 -11.85 -3.62 -16.09
N ASN A 276 -10.61 -3.92 -16.53
CA ASN A 276 -9.58 -2.89 -16.71
C ASN A 276 -10.06 -1.76 -17.61
N LEU A 277 -10.83 -2.07 -18.66
CA LEU A 277 -11.42 -1.04 -19.54
C LEU A 277 -12.41 -0.15 -18.78
N THR A 278 -13.27 -0.74 -17.96
CA THR A 278 -14.21 0.03 -17.11
C THR A 278 -13.47 0.97 -16.18
N LEU A 279 -12.38 0.49 -15.54
CA LEU A 279 -11.56 1.33 -14.67
C LEU A 279 -10.83 2.43 -15.46
N LYS A 280 -10.28 2.13 -16.66
CA LYS A 280 -9.68 3.11 -17.55
C LYS A 280 -10.65 4.24 -17.88
N GLU A 281 -11.86 3.92 -18.30
CA GLU A 281 -12.90 4.89 -18.66
C GLU A 281 -13.29 5.73 -17.43
N TYR A 282 -13.42 5.09 -16.27
CA TYR A 282 -13.72 5.76 -15.02
C TYR A 282 -12.62 6.75 -14.61
N LEU A 283 -11.34 6.33 -14.65
CA LEU A 283 -10.20 7.19 -14.34
C LEU A 283 -10.07 8.35 -15.33
N SER A 284 -10.31 8.09 -16.62
CA SER A 284 -10.30 9.11 -17.66
C SER A 284 -11.37 10.18 -17.43
N ALA A 285 -12.56 9.77 -16.98
CA ALA A 285 -13.63 10.70 -16.61
C ALA A 285 -13.32 11.45 -15.31
N LEU A 286 -12.73 10.77 -14.32
CA LEU A 286 -12.42 11.34 -13.00
C LEU A 286 -11.32 12.40 -13.08
N PHE A 287 -10.23 12.11 -13.83
CA PHE A 287 -9.06 12.98 -13.90
C PHE A 287 -9.04 13.89 -15.14
N GLY A 288 -9.86 13.59 -16.18
CA GLY A 288 -9.88 14.29 -17.45
C GLY A 288 -8.68 13.96 -18.34
N ALA A 289 -8.75 14.34 -19.61
CA ALA A 289 -7.68 14.08 -20.58
C ALA A 289 -6.39 14.90 -20.32
N ASN A 290 -6.45 15.96 -19.49
CA ASN A 290 -5.38 16.97 -19.35
C ASN A 290 -5.07 17.43 -17.94
N THR A 291 -5.51 16.75 -16.89
CA THR A 291 -5.16 17.14 -15.53
C THR A 291 -3.92 16.40 -15.06
N GLY A 292 -2.76 16.77 -15.60
CA GLY A 292 -1.51 16.60 -14.89
C GLY A 292 -1.53 17.52 -13.66
N ALA A 293 -1.47 16.91 -12.48
CA ALA A 293 -1.12 17.49 -11.19
C ALA A 293 -1.67 18.89 -10.84
N LEU A 294 -2.76 18.91 -10.10
CA LEU A 294 -2.99 19.86 -9.02
C LEU A 294 -3.78 19.13 -7.92
N VAL A 295 -3.17 18.11 -7.33
CA VAL A 295 -3.61 17.57 -6.05
C VAL A 295 -2.78 18.31 -5.00
N PRO A 296 -3.40 19.02 -4.04
CA PRO A 296 -2.66 19.58 -2.92
C PRO A 296 -1.92 18.43 -2.20
N GLU A 297 -0.63 18.63 -1.93
CA GLU A 297 0.15 17.67 -1.14
C GLU A 297 -0.58 17.41 0.18
N ARG A 298 -1.04 16.18 0.39
CA ARG A 298 -1.41 15.77 1.74
C ARG A 298 -0.17 15.86 2.61
N PRO A 299 -0.26 16.39 3.82
CA PRO A 299 0.84 16.31 4.75
C PRO A 299 1.23 14.84 4.89
N GLN A 300 2.41 14.49 4.41
CA GLN A 300 3.01 13.19 4.65
C GLN A 300 3.29 13.12 6.15
N PHE A 301 2.55 12.28 6.87
CA PHE A 301 2.91 12.03 8.25
C PHE A 301 4.28 11.33 8.22
N PRO A 302 5.27 11.83 8.98
CA PRO A 302 6.57 11.20 9.05
C PRO A 302 6.40 9.74 9.49
N MET A 303 7.15 8.83 8.86
CA MET A 303 7.33 7.48 9.39
C MET A 303 7.88 7.63 10.80
N ILE A 304 7.16 7.11 11.79
CA ILE A 304 7.57 7.24 13.18
C ILE A 304 8.51 6.07 13.48
N GLU A 305 9.77 6.41 13.78
CA GLU A 305 10.64 5.49 14.52
C GLU A 305 10.14 5.45 15.95
N LEU A 306 9.47 4.36 16.32
CA LEU A 306 8.95 4.14 17.67
C LEU A 306 10.01 3.73 18.68
N SER A 307 11.30 3.90 18.36
CA SER A 307 12.41 3.65 19.30
C SER A 307 12.39 4.50 20.57
N MET A 308 11.49 5.48 20.65
CA MET A 308 11.41 6.41 21.79
C MET A 308 10.24 6.12 22.75
N TYR A 309 9.41 5.09 22.52
CA TYR A 309 8.24 4.85 23.36
C TYR A 309 8.36 3.52 24.12
N PRO A 310 8.22 3.52 25.47
CA PRO A 310 8.22 2.29 26.24
C PRO A 310 6.99 1.44 25.89
N ILE A 311 7.21 0.14 25.75
CA ILE A 311 6.16 -0.86 25.56
C ILE A 311 5.17 -0.73 26.72
N ILE A 312 3.90 -0.50 26.42
CA ILE A 312 2.84 -0.62 27.42
C ILE A 312 2.65 -2.12 27.69
N ASP A 313 3.34 -2.60 28.72
CA ASP A 313 3.23 -3.99 29.18
C ASP A 313 1.81 -4.19 29.75
N GLY A 314 1.08 -5.15 29.14
CA GLY A 314 -0.31 -5.43 29.46
C GLY A 314 -0.49 -5.88 30.91
N GLY A 315 -0.87 -4.97 31.78
CA GLY A 315 -1.69 -5.22 32.96
C GLY A 315 -1.12 -6.09 34.08
N LYS A 316 -0.36 -5.52 35.00
CA LYS A 316 -0.48 -5.83 36.44
C LYS A 316 -0.67 -4.53 37.21
N THR A 317 -1.91 -4.16 37.44
CA THR A 317 -2.27 -3.18 38.46
C THR A 317 -1.88 -3.74 39.83
N GLN A 318 -0.73 -3.33 40.36
CA GLN A 318 -0.50 -3.38 41.81
C GLN A 318 -1.18 -2.16 42.41
N ARG A 319 -2.19 -2.40 43.26
CA ARG A 319 -2.78 -1.38 44.12
C ARG A 319 -1.72 -0.92 45.13
N PRO A 320 -1.58 0.39 45.35
CA PRO A 320 -0.77 0.85 46.47
C PRO A 320 -1.47 0.57 47.78
N ARG A 321 -0.68 0.18 48.78
CA ARG A 321 -1.10 0.12 50.18
C ARG A 321 -1.20 1.51 50.78
#